data_f647eb75e758216b52b37b42707bd6b1
#
_entry.id   f647eb75e758216b52b37b42707bd6b1
#
_cell.length_a   1.000
_cell.length_b   1.000
_cell.length_c   1.000
_cell.angle_alpha   90.00
_cell.angle_beta   90.00
_cell.angle_gamma   90.00
#
_symmetry.space_group_name_H-M   'P 1'
#
loop_
_entity.id
_entity.type
_entity.pdbx_description
1 polymer ?
#
loop_
_entity_poly.entity_id
_entity_poly.type
_entity_poly.pdbx_seq_one_letter_code
_entity_poly.pdbx_strand_id
1 'polypeptide(L)'
;MRRESHVRFWEGGGVQVPSATRLVVGFEHEADARRFRDAMRARLEEFALALHPDKTRLIAFGRFAADRRAQRGLGQPETFCFLGFTHICGRSRRGTFQLQRKSRADRMRATLRRVKDALRRRMHQPIPVQGRWLTQVVRGYFAYHAVPTNRRALMAFRHHVTDLWRRTLRRRSQKDRLTWARMAKLADAWLPRPHLLHPWPSERFAVRHPRWEPSARIGPARICAGGAQ
;
A
#
# COMPACT_ATOMS: atom_id res chain seq x y z
N MET A 1 -26.77 18.43 -3.40
CA MET A 1 -26.60 16.96 -3.42
C MET A 1 -25.14 16.62 -3.19
N ARG A 2 -24.81 15.96 -2.07
CA ARG A 2 -23.43 15.56 -1.75
C ARG A 2 -23.13 14.27 -2.50
N ARG A 3 -22.13 14.29 -3.39
CA ARG A 3 -21.66 13.12 -4.14
C ARG A 3 -20.98 12.13 -3.18
N GLU A 4 -21.31 10.86 -3.31
CA GLU A 4 -20.88 9.79 -2.44
C GLU A 4 -19.80 8.94 -3.13
N SER A 5 -18.62 8.80 -2.52
CA SER A 5 -17.58 7.93 -3.04
C SER A 5 -17.57 6.61 -2.25
N HIS A 6 -17.91 5.52 -2.90
CA HIS A 6 -17.72 4.17 -2.37
C HIS A 6 -16.54 3.51 -3.07
N VAL A 7 -15.55 3.06 -2.29
CA VAL A 7 -14.43 2.26 -2.80
C VAL A 7 -14.71 0.80 -2.49
N ARG A 8 -14.58 -0.06 -3.50
CA ARG A 8 -14.78 -1.49 -3.37
C ARG A 8 -13.48 -2.26 -3.58
N PHE A 9 -13.34 -3.31 -2.82
CA PHE A 9 -12.21 -4.22 -2.86
C PHE A 9 -12.64 -5.60 -3.34
N TRP A 10 -11.94 -6.17 -4.32
CA TRP A 10 -12.09 -7.53 -4.74
C TRP A 10 -10.78 -8.31 -4.68
N GLU A 11 -10.77 -9.44 -3.96
CA GLU A 11 -9.70 -10.43 -3.96
C GLU A 11 -10.25 -11.71 -4.61
N GLY A 12 -9.89 -11.96 -5.87
CA GLY A 12 -10.27 -13.18 -6.57
C GLY A 12 -9.23 -14.30 -6.37
N GLY A 13 -9.68 -15.50 -6.11
CA GLY A 13 -8.87 -16.69 -6.07
C GLY A 13 -9.67 -17.92 -6.44
N GLY A 14 -9.36 -18.49 -7.59
CA GLY A 14 -9.84 -19.80 -8.06
C GLY A 14 -9.18 -20.12 -9.39
N VAL A 15 -8.41 -21.17 -9.47
CA VAL A 15 -7.36 -21.60 -10.37
C VAL A 15 -5.98 -21.13 -9.91
N GLN A 16 -5.05 -22.05 -9.73
CA GLN A 16 -3.66 -21.76 -9.39
C GLN A 16 -2.96 -20.94 -10.49
N VAL A 17 -3.26 -19.65 -10.53
CA VAL A 17 -2.44 -18.67 -11.22
C VAL A 17 -1.51 -18.07 -10.16
N PRO A 18 -0.19 -18.04 -10.35
CA PRO A 18 0.76 -17.68 -9.30
C PRO A 18 0.78 -16.19 -8.94
N SER A 19 -0.29 -15.46 -9.08
CA SER A 19 -0.57 -14.18 -8.42
C SER A 19 -2.05 -13.85 -8.54
N ALA A 20 -2.79 -13.99 -7.44
CA ALA A 20 -4.17 -13.51 -7.38
C ALA A 20 -4.18 -12.02 -7.75
N THR A 21 -4.77 -11.70 -8.90
CA THR A 21 -4.96 -10.31 -9.33
C THR A 21 -5.94 -9.65 -8.38
N ARG A 22 -5.49 -8.62 -7.68
CA ARG A 22 -6.34 -7.83 -6.79
C ARG A 22 -6.87 -6.64 -7.55
N LEU A 23 -8.18 -6.58 -7.72
CA LEU A 23 -8.87 -5.45 -8.32
C LEU A 23 -9.55 -4.61 -7.23
N VAL A 24 -9.38 -3.30 -7.29
CA VAL A 24 -10.10 -2.34 -6.45
C VAL A 24 -10.85 -1.40 -7.38
N VAL A 25 -12.16 -1.32 -7.21
CA VAL A 25 -13.02 -0.43 -7.99
C VAL A 25 -13.75 0.52 -7.04
N GLY A 26 -13.78 1.81 -7.37
CA GLY A 26 -14.46 2.83 -6.60
C GLY A 26 -15.76 3.27 -7.26
N PHE A 27 -16.80 3.49 -6.45
CA PHE A 27 -18.12 3.99 -6.89
C PHE A 27 -18.59 5.09 -5.96
N GLU A 28 -19.36 6.02 -6.48
CA GLU A 28 -19.99 7.06 -5.66
C GLU A 28 -21.21 6.53 -4.89
N HIS A 29 -21.99 5.62 -5.49
CA HIS A 29 -23.18 5.04 -4.90
C HIS A 29 -23.06 3.53 -4.66
N GLU A 30 -23.60 3.08 -3.55
CA GLU A 30 -23.59 1.65 -3.21
C GLU A 30 -24.38 0.81 -4.22
N ALA A 31 -25.48 1.37 -4.77
CA ALA A 31 -26.28 0.68 -5.78
C ALA A 31 -25.49 0.35 -7.04
N ASP A 32 -24.68 1.31 -7.53
CA ASP A 32 -23.84 1.10 -8.73
C ASP A 32 -22.79 0.04 -8.48
N ALA A 33 -22.26 0.06 -7.33
CA ALA A 33 -21.29 -0.88 -6.92
C ALA A 33 -21.85 -2.29 -6.75
N ARG A 34 -23.10 -2.49 -6.31
CA ARG A 34 -23.79 -3.78 -6.28
C ARG A 34 -24.09 -4.25 -7.70
N ARG A 35 -24.63 -3.37 -8.56
CA ARG A 35 -24.87 -3.68 -9.98
C ARG A 35 -23.59 -4.12 -10.68
N PHE A 36 -22.48 -3.41 -10.48
CA PHE A 36 -21.19 -3.78 -11.07
C PHE A 36 -20.73 -5.16 -10.60
N ARG A 37 -20.85 -5.46 -9.29
CA ARG A 37 -20.48 -6.76 -8.75
C ARG A 37 -21.29 -7.89 -9.38
N ASP A 38 -22.59 -7.67 -9.53
CA ASP A 38 -23.49 -8.69 -10.04
C ASP A 38 -23.29 -8.91 -11.55
N ALA A 39 -23.07 -7.82 -12.31
CA ALA A 39 -22.67 -7.90 -13.72
C ALA A 39 -21.31 -8.58 -13.91
N MET A 40 -20.33 -8.27 -13.03
CA MET A 40 -19.01 -8.93 -13.07
C MET A 40 -19.12 -10.43 -12.76
N ARG A 41 -20.01 -10.83 -11.83
CA ARG A 41 -20.26 -12.24 -11.54
C ARG A 41 -20.80 -12.94 -12.78
N ALA A 42 -21.87 -12.42 -13.38
CA ALA A 42 -22.46 -12.99 -14.59
C ALA A 42 -21.42 -13.11 -15.72
N ARG A 43 -20.62 -12.05 -15.91
CA ARG A 43 -19.57 -12.06 -16.95
C ARG A 43 -18.49 -13.11 -16.71
N LEU A 44 -18.09 -13.34 -15.47
CA LEU A 44 -17.09 -14.37 -15.14
C LEU A 44 -17.66 -15.78 -15.29
N GLU A 45 -18.93 -15.98 -14.98
CA GLU A 45 -19.63 -17.26 -15.14
C GLU A 45 -19.65 -17.71 -16.61
N GLU A 46 -19.75 -16.78 -17.58
CA GLU A 46 -19.63 -17.07 -19.02
C GLU A 46 -18.27 -17.71 -19.39
N PHE A 47 -17.23 -17.44 -18.61
CA PHE A 47 -15.88 -18.00 -18.80
C PHE A 47 -15.57 -19.15 -17.82
N ALA A 48 -16.58 -19.75 -17.20
CA ALA A 48 -16.42 -20.76 -16.14
C ALA A 48 -15.53 -20.30 -14.97
N LEU A 49 -15.51 -18.99 -14.69
CA LEU A 49 -14.80 -18.39 -13.56
C LEU A 49 -15.80 -17.94 -12.50
N ALA A 50 -15.40 -18.02 -11.22
CA ALA A 50 -16.26 -17.59 -10.12
C ALA A 50 -15.57 -16.54 -9.25
N LEU A 51 -16.36 -15.59 -8.75
CA LEU A 51 -15.91 -14.67 -7.69
C LEU A 51 -15.78 -15.44 -6.37
N HIS A 52 -14.60 -15.35 -5.75
CA HIS A 52 -14.41 -15.99 -4.46
C HIS A 52 -15.22 -15.25 -3.38
N PRO A 53 -16.17 -15.92 -2.69
CA PRO A 53 -17.13 -15.26 -1.79
C PRO A 53 -16.42 -14.53 -0.64
N ASP A 54 -15.48 -15.19 0.06
CA ASP A 54 -14.81 -14.63 1.23
C ASP A 54 -13.79 -13.52 0.89
N LYS A 55 -13.33 -13.47 -0.35
CA LYS A 55 -12.33 -12.49 -0.82
C LYS A 55 -12.95 -11.32 -1.57
N THR A 56 -14.21 -11.43 -1.95
CA THR A 56 -14.95 -10.36 -2.61
C THR A 56 -15.73 -9.56 -1.57
N ARG A 57 -15.27 -8.34 -1.29
CA ARG A 57 -15.85 -7.52 -0.24
C ARG A 57 -16.35 -6.19 -0.77
N LEU A 58 -17.50 -5.79 -0.25
CA LEU A 58 -18.06 -4.47 -0.40
C LEU A 58 -17.84 -3.70 0.88
N ILE A 59 -17.09 -2.62 0.82
CA ILE A 59 -16.79 -1.79 1.98
C ILE A 59 -17.21 -0.34 1.76
N ALA A 60 -17.70 0.32 2.82
CA ALA A 60 -17.89 1.75 2.84
C ALA A 60 -16.56 2.43 3.17
N PHE A 61 -16.00 3.16 2.20
CA PHE A 61 -14.72 3.82 2.33
C PHE A 61 -14.75 5.23 1.74
N GLY A 62 -14.05 6.19 2.36
CA GLY A 62 -13.98 7.56 1.82
C GLY A 62 -14.34 8.63 2.84
N ARG A 63 -14.55 9.84 2.32
CA ARG A 63 -14.71 11.06 3.14
C ARG A 63 -15.85 10.97 4.15
N PHE A 64 -16.96 10.39 3.78
CA PHE A 64 -18.19 10.32 4.58
C PHE A 64 -18.38 8.97 5.27
N ALA A 65 -17.49 8.02 5.08
CA ALA A 65 -17.63 6.67 5.64
C ALA A 65 -17.64 6.67 7.17
N ALA A 66 -16.83 7.51 7.82
CA ALA A 66 -16.77 7.61 9.27
C ALA A 66 -18.09 8.16 9.85
N ASP A 67 -18.60 9.24 9.29
CA ASP A 67 -19.81 9.91 9.79
C ASP A 67 -21.06 9.02 9.60
N ARG A 68 -21.17 8.35 8.46
CA ARG A 68 -22.28 7.40 8.19
C ARG A 68 -22.26 6.18 9.11
N ARG A 69 -21.07 5.64 9.36
CA ARG A 69 -20.94 4.51 10.29
C ARG A 69 -21.30 4.93 11.71
N ALA A 70 -20.88 6.12 12.14
CA ALA A 70 -21.26 6.68 13.44
C ALA A 70 -22.79 6.87 13.56
N GLN A 71 -23.46 7.38 12.54
CA GLN A 71 -24.93 7.53 12.51
C GLN A 71 -25.67 6.19 12.60
N ARG A 72 -25.05 5.10 12.13
CA ARG A 72 -25.61 3.74 12.18
C ARG A 72 -25.17 2.97 13.43
N GLY A 73 -24.49 3.58 14.39
CA GLY A 73 -23.94 2.91 15.57
C GLY A 73 -22.80 1.92 15.25
N LEU A 74 -22.23 1.99 14.03
CA LEU A 74 -21.13 1.13 13.61
C LEU A 74 -19.80 1.82 13.95
N GLY A 75 -18.79 1.04 14.31
CA GLY A 75 -17.46 1.55 14.64
C GLY A 75 -16.74 2.24 13.48
N GLN A 76 -15.44 2.38 13.61
CA GLN A 76 -14.62 3.05 12.58
C GLN A 76 -14.77 2.41 11.19
N PRO A 77 -14.51 3.18 10.09
CA PRO A 77 -14.51 2.65 8.73
C PRO A 77 -13.57 1.46 8.58
N GLU A 78 -13.97 0.51 7.75
CA GLU A 78 -13.15 -0.63 7.43
C GLU A 78 -11.86 -0.21 6.73
N THR A 79 -10.83 -1.03 6.92
CA THR A 79 -9.56 -0.88 6.22
C THR A 79 -9.41 -1.99 5.19
N PHE A 80 -8.68 -1.71 4.12
CA PHE A 80 -8.36 -2.74 3.13
C PHE A 80 -6.89 -2.75 2.77
N CYS A 81 -6.42 -3.92 2.32
CA CYS A 81 -5.03 -4.12 1.92
C CYS A 81 -4.93 -4.15 0.40
N PHE A 82 -4.13 -3.25 -0.18
CA PHE A 82 -3.89 -3.22 -1.62
C PHE A 82 -2.45 -2.80 -1.93
N LEU A 83 -1.81 -3.48 -2.89
CA LEU A 83 -0.43 -3.22 -3.32
C LEU A 83 0.56 -3.04 -2.16
N GLY A 84 0.52 -3.93 -1.17
CA GLY A 84 1.46 -3.89 -0.04
C GLY A 84 1.19 -2.83 1.03
N PHE A 85 0.08 -2.08 0.90
CA PHE A 85 -0.37 -1.09 1.86
C PHE A 85 -1.70 -1.45 2.49
N THR A 86 -1.90 -1.03 3.74
CA THR A 86 -3.21 -0.94 4.37
C THR A 86 -3.73 0.47 4.16
N HIS A 87 -4.90 0.58 3.56
CA HIS A 87 -5.61 1.83 3.31
C HIS A 87 -6.60 2.09 4.45
N ILE A 88 -6.56 3.30 5.00
CA ILE A 88 -7.31 3.68 6.20
C ILE A 88 -7.97 5.04 5.94
N CYS A 89 -9.25 5.16 6.30
CA CYS A 89 -9.94 6.45 6.38
C CYS A 89 -9.40 7.22 7.58
N GLY A 90 -8.55 8.20 7.35
CA GLY A 90 -7.95 9.02 8.38
C GLY A 90 -8.42 10.49 8.31
N ARG A 91 -7.94 11.28 9.26
CA ARG A 91 -8.11 12.74 9.26
C ARG A 91 -6.73 13.41 9.26
N SER A 92 -6.64 14.55 8.58
CA SER A 92 -5.47 15.43 8.62
C SER A 92 -5.41 16.17 9.96
N ARG A 93 -4.32 16.90 10.22
CA ARG A 93 -4.25 17.80 11.38
C ARG A 93 -5.31 18.89 11.39
N ARG A 94 -5.86 19.25 10.22
CA ARG A 94 -6.94 20.22 10.05
C ARG A 94 -8.33 19.59 10.13
N GLY A 95 -8.45 18.32 10.56
CA GLY A 95 -9.73 17.60 10.66
C GLY A 95 -10.32 17.11 9.34
N THR A 96 -9.75 17.48 8.19
CA THR A 96 -10.25 17.05 6.87
C THR A 96 -9.93 15.59 6.60
N PHE A 97 -10.75 14.94 5.79
CA PHE A 97 -10.49 13.56 5.36
C PHE A 97 -9.12 13.42 4.69
N GLN A 98 -8.41 12.39 5.08
CA GLN A 98 -7.13 12.02 4.50
C GLN A 98 -7.02 10.51 4.33
N LEU A 99 -6.82 10.06 3.10
CA LEU A 99 -6.46 8.67 2.84
C LEU A 99 -5.07 8.38 3.42
N GLN A 100 -5.02 7.55 4.44
CA GLN A 100 -3.77 7.08 5.01
C GLN A 100 -3.37 5.74 4.39
N ARG A 101 -2.12 5.65 3.96
CA ARG A 101 -1.51 4.42 3.45
C ARG A 101 -0.37 4.01 4.38
N LYS A 102 -0.47 2.83 4.96
CA LYS A 102 0.57 2.26 5.83
C LYS A 102 1.12 0.99 5.22
N SER A 103 2.43 0.82 5.22
CA SER A 103 3.04 -0.47 4.81
C SER A 103 2.47 -1.61 5.65
N ARG A 104 2.10 -2.71 5.02
CA ARG A 104 1.61 -3.91 5.70
C ARG A 104 2.70 -4.50 6.59
N ALA A 105 2.36 -4.78 7.84
CA ALA A 105 3.31 -5.28 8.84
C ALA A 105 3.86 -6.67 8.48
N ASP A 106 3.04 -7.54 7.89
CA ASP A 106 3.46 -8.87 7.43
C ASP A 106 4.50 -8.80 6.31
N ARG A 107 4.29 -7.91 5.32
CA ARG A 107 5.23 -7.67 4.23
C ARG A 107 6.55 -7.07 4.71
N MET A 108 6.48 -6.09 5.62
CA MET A 108 7.68 -5.53 6.25
C MET A 108 8.45 -6.62 7.00
N ARG A 109 7.78 -7.43 7.82
CA ARG A 109 8.41 -8.55 8.55
C ARG A 109 9.05 -9.56 7.61
N ALA A 110 8.39 -9.92 6.51
CA ALA A 110 8.95 -10.83 5.51
C ALA A 110 10.21 -10.26 4.86
N THR A 111 10.23 -8.96 4.54
CA THR A 111 11.43 -8.29 4.01
C THR A 111 12.55 -8.26 5.04
N LEU A 112 12.25 -7.94 6.30
CA LEU A 112 13.25 -7.94 7.38
C LEU A 112 13.84 -9.33 7.65
N ARG A 113 13.05 -10.41 7.52
CA ARG A 113 13.57 -11.78 7.60
C ARG A 113 14.59 -12.04 6.49
N ARG A 114 14.27 -11.69 5.24
CA ARG A 114 15.22 -11.81 4.11
C ARG A 114 16.50 -11.01 4.33
N VAL A 115 16.39 -9.80 4.87
CA VAL A 115 17.55 -8.97 5.23
C VAL A 115 18.39 -9.65 6.31
N LYS A 116 17.76 -10.18 7.35
CA LYS A 116 18.45 -10.94 8.43
C LYS A 116 19.24 -12.12 7.88
N ASP A 117 18.63 -12.93 7.02
CA ASP A 117 19.25 -14.12 6.46
C ASP A 117 20.39 -13.76 5.49
N ALA A 118 20.22 -12.71 4.71
CA ALA A 118 21.28 -12.20 3.85
C ALA A 118 22.46 -11.61 4.65
N LEU A 119 22.21 -10.92 5.76
CA LEU A 119 23.25 -10.43 6.66
C LEU A 119 24.02 -11.57 7.33
N ARG A 120 23.34 -12.67 7.69
CA ARG A 120 24.01 -13.87 8.23
C ARG A 120 25.02 -14.44 7.24
N ARG A 121 24.65 -14.58 5.97
CA ARG A 121 25.55 -15.06 4.91
C ARG A 121 26.73 -14.11 4.64
N ARG A 122 26.54 -12.82 4.91
CA ARG A 122 27.53 -11.74 4.72
C ARG A 122 28.26 -11.36 6.01
N MET A 123 28.09 -12.12 7.07
CA MET A 123 28.56 -11.74 8.40
C MET A 123 30.06 -11.40 8.43
N HIS A 124 30.90 -12.15 7.71
CA HIS A 124 32.35 -11.96 7.69
C HIS A 124 32.84 -10.94 6.63
N GLN A 125 31.96 -10.41 5.80
CA GLN A 125 32.35 -9.40 4.82
C GLN A 125 32.73 -8.08 5.50
N PRO A 126 33.60 -7.26 4.87
CA PRO A 126 33.95 -5.93 5.37
C PRO A 126 32.72 -5.03 5.56
N ILE A 127 32.76 -4.16 6.56
CA ILE A 127 31.66 -3.23 6.87
C ILE A 127 31.22 -2.40 5.64
N PRO A 128 32.14 -1.84 4.82
CA PRO A 128 31.76 -1.07 3.64
C PRO A 128 30.97 -1.91 2.60
N VAL A 129 31.29 -3.18 2.46
CA VAL A 129 30.59 -4.09 1.53
C VAL A 129 29.17 -4.35 2.01
N GLN A 130 29.01 -4.64 3.31
CA GLN A 130 27.68 -4.78 3.91
C GLN A 130 26.88 -3.47 3.83
N GLY A 131 27.54 -2.33 4.11
CA GLY A 131 26.92 -1.00 4.06
C GLY A 131 26.39 -0.67 2.67
N ARG A 132 27.18 -0.85 1.61
CA ARG A 132 26.74 -0.65 0.21
C ARG A 132 25.52 -1.52 -0.13
N TRP A 133 25.56 -2.80 0.21
CA TRP A 133 24.44 -3.71 -0.03
C TRP A 133 23.17 -3.26 0.74
N LEU A 134 23.29 -2.92 2.01
CA LEU A 134 22.18 -2.41 2.81
C LEU A 134 21.61 -1.10 2.27
N THR A 135 22.48 -0.21 1.76
CA THR A 135 22.05 1.02 1.09
C THR A 135 21.10 0.72 -0.08
N GLN A 136 21.46 -0.25 -0.92
CA GLN A 136 20.62 -0.66 -2.06
C GLN A 136 19.29 -1.24 -1.59
N VAL A 137 19.30 -2.11 -0.58
CA VAL A 137 18.08 -2.71 -0.01
C VAL A 137 17.14 -1.63 0.55
N VAL A 138 17.69 -0.70 1.34
CA VAL A 138 16.87 0.36 1.96
C VAL A 138 16.35 1.35 0.91
N ARG A 139 17.16 1.72 -0.09
CA ARG A 139 16.73 2.55 -1.22
C ARG A 139 15.60 1.89 -1.99
N GLY A 140 15.74 0.60 -2.33
CA GLY A 140 14.71 -0.15 -3.03
C GLY A 140 13.39 -0.22 -2.23
N TYR A 141 13.48 -0.45 -0.92
CA TYR A 141 12.32 -0.41 -0.05
C TYR A 141 11.66 0.99 -0.02
N PHE A 142 12.45 2.05 0.09
CA PHE A 142 11.94 3.42 0.11
C PHE A 142 11.37 3.84 -1.23
N ALA A 143 11.97 3.46 -2.35
CA ALA A 143 11.46 3.77 -3.69
C ALA A 143 9.98 3.36 -3.85
N TYR A 144 9.58 2.22 -3.28
CA TYR A 144 8.20 1.76 -3.32
C TYR A 144 7.33 2.31 -2.19
N HIS A 145 7.85 2.33 -0.96
CA HIS A 145 7.05 2.60 0.24
C HIS A 145 7.05 4.06 0.69
N ALA A 146 7.82 4.96 0.06
CA ALA A 146 7.94 6.37 0.46
C ALA A 146 6.76 7.24 -0.02
N VAL A 147 5.55 6.78 0.25
CA VAL A 147 4.29 7.47 -0.05
C VAL A 147 3.87 8.39 1.11
N PRO A 148 3.11 9.46 0.84
CA PRO A 148 2.52 10.29 1.88
C PRO A 148 1.80 9.46 2.94
N THR A 149 1.88 9.87 4.20
CA THR A 149 1.36 9.23 5.42
C THR A 149 2.10 7.98 5.91
N ASN A 150 3.11 7.48 5.16
CA ASN A 150 3.85 6.25 5.52
C ASN A 150 5.21 6.49 6.19
N ARG A 151 5.59 7.73 6.47
CA ARG A 151 6.92 8.07 7.00
C ARG A 151 7.30 7.28 8.27
N ARG A 152 6.34 7.06 9.18
CA ARG A 152 6.57 6.28 10.41
C ARG A 152 7.00 4.84 10.09
N ALA A 153 6.39 4.20 9.11
CA ALA A 153 6.76 2.85 8.71
C ALA A 153 8.16 2.79 8.07
N LEU A 154 8.55 3.83 7.30
CA LEU A 154 9.91 3.92 6.75
C LEU A 154 10.96 4.09 7.86
N MET A 155 10.67 4.92 8.86
CA MET A 155 11.55 5.08 10.02
C MET A 155 11.70 3.77 10.80
N ALA A 156 10.60 3.07 11.04
CA ALA A 156 10.61 1.76 11.69
C ALA A 156 11.41 0.74 10.88
N PHE A 157 11.24 0.68 9.56
CA PHE A 157 12.02 -0.21 8.71
C PHE A 157 13.52 0.07 8.80
N ARG A 158 13.94 1.35 8.67
CA ARG A 158 15.34 1.74 8.82
C ARG A 158 15.91 1.34 10.20
N HIS A 159 15.15 1.59 11.26
CA HIS A 159 15.54 1.21 12.62
C HIS A 159 15.74 -0.30 12.76
N HIS A 160 14.81 -1.12 12.28
CA HIS A 160 14.93 -2.57 12.31
C HIS A 160 16.11 -3.09 11.49
N VAL A 161 16.38 -2.51 10.31
CA VAL A 161 17.57 -2.85 9.51
C VAL A 161 18.85 -2.51 10.28
N THR A 162 18.91 -1.35 10.93
CA THR A 162 20.03 -0.94 11.78
C THR A 162 20.26 -1.92 12.92
N ASP A 163 19.19 -2.36 13.61
CA ASP A 163 19.30 -3.32 14.71
C ASP A 163 19.76 -4.70 14.21
N LEU A 164 19.23 -5.17 13.10
CA LEU A 164 19.67 -6.43 12.47
C LEU A 164 21.16 -6.38 12.10
N TRP A 165 21.62 -5.26 11.54
CA TRP A 165 23.03 -5.06 11.20
C TRP A 165 23.90 -5.02 12.44
N ARG A 166 23.50 -4.27 13.47
CA ARG A 166 24.18 -4.22 14.77
C ARG A 166 24.33 -5.62 15.39
N ARG A 167 23.24 -6.40 15.43
CA ARG A 167 23.29 -7.79 15.93
C ARG A 167 24.24 -8.67 15.14
N THR A 168 24.29 -8.51 13.82
CA THR A 168 25.20 -9.25 12.94
C THR A 168 26.67 -8.88 13.23
N LEU A 169 26.97 -7.59 13.36
CA LEU A 169 28.33 -7.12 13.66
C LEU A 169 28.80 -7.59 15.05
N ARG A 170 27.93 -7.56 16.05
CA ARG A 170 28.25 -8.06 17.39
C ARG A 170 28.58 -9.55 17.46
N ARG A 171 28.05 -10.33 16.55
CA ARG A 171 28.34 -11.79 16.46
C ARG A 171 29.72 -12.13 15.90
N ARG A 172 30.43 -11.16 15.33
CA ARG A 172 31.77 -11.38 14.77
C ARG A 172 32.84 -11.57 15.84
N SER A 173 32.65 -10.96 17.00
CA SER A 173 33.64 -10.99 18.08
C SER A 173 32.94 -10.93 19.42
N GLN A 174 33.39 -11.75 20.35
CA GLN A 174 32.95 -11.73 21.74
C GLN A 174 33.39 -10.46 22.48
N LYS A 175 34.46 -9.80 21.99
CA LYS A 175 35.01 -8.57 22.57
C LYS A 175 34.39 -7.28 21.99
N ASP A 176 33.41 -7.41 21.11
CA ASP A 176 32.84 -6.24 20.43
C ASP A 176 31.97 -5.39 21.37
N ARG A 177 32.38 -4.13 21.55
CA ARG A 177 31.66 -3.10 22.30
C ARG A 177 30.90 -2.16 21.37
N LEU A 178 30.21 -2.67 20.35
CA LEU A 178 29.42 -1.85 19.44
C LEU A 178 28.19 -1.28 20.16
N THR A 179 28.34 -0.07 20.68
CA THR A 179 27.25 0.69 21.31
C THR A 179 26.25 1.19 20.28
N TRP A 180 25.05 1.56 20.72
CA TRP A 180 24.05 2.20 19.86
C TRP A 180 24.54 3.52 19.26
N ALA A 181 25.32 4.31 20.00
CA ALA A 181 25.91 5.56 19.51
C ALA A 181 26.85 5.32 18.31
N ARG A 182 27.74 4.33 18.40
CA ARG A 182 28.61 3.93 17.28
C ARG A 182 27.81 3.38 16.11
N MET A 183 26.80 2.57 16.38
CA MET A 183 25.93 2.01 15.33
C MET A 183 25.09 3.09 14.64
N ALA A 184 24.64 4.12 15.35
CA ALA A 184 23.92 5.25 14.77
C ALA A 184 24.79 6.01 13.76
N LYS A 185 26.07 6.32 14.12
CA LYS A 185 27.02 6.93 13.19
C LYS A 185 27.22 6.08 11.93
N LEU A 186 27.37 4.76 12.10
CA LEU A 186 27.52 3.84 10.98
C LEU A 186 26.26 3.78 10.11
N ALA A 187 25.08 3.74 10.73
CA ALA A 187 23.80 3.77 10.03
C ALA A 187 23.59 5.09 9.29
N ASP A 188 24.01 6.21 9.83
CA ASP A 188 23.89 7.51 9.15
C ASP A 188 24.84 7.63 7.96
N ALA A 189 26.01 6.98 8.01
CA ALA A 189 26.95 6.95 6.89
C ALA A 189 26.43 6.09 5.71
N TRP A 190 25.72 5.02 5.96
CA TRP A 190 25.38 4.03 4.94
C TRP A 190 23.88 3.95 4.61
N LEU A 191 23.00 4.11 5.60
CA LEU A 191 21.56 3.91 5.39
C LEU A 191 20.86 5.23 5.08
N PRO A 192 20.16 5.34 3.94
CA PRO A 192 19.44 6.56 3.58
C PRO A 192 18.41 6.94 4.64
N ARG A 193 18.26 8.24 4.88
CA ARG A 193 17.20 8.75 5.76
C ARG A 193 15.85 8.69 5.08
N PRO A 194 14.77 8.35 5.79
CA PRO A 194 13.44 8.27 5.19
C PRO A 194 12.93 9.65 4.81
N HIS A 195 12.58 9.81 3.55
CA HIS A 195 11.87 10.97 3.01
C HIS A 195 10.77 10.51 2.07
N LEU A 196 9.80 11.38 1.79
CA LEU A 196 8.73 11.07 0.85
C LEU A 196 9.25 11.26 -0.56
N LEU A 197 9.06 10.25 -1.41
CA LEU A 197 9.48 10.25 -2.82
C LEU A 197 8.30 10.45 -3.77
N HIS A 198 7.10 10.16 -3.31
CA HIS A 198 5.90 10.25 -4.13
C HIS A 198 5.08 11.47 -3.73
N PRO A 199 4.55 12.22 -4.70
CA PRO A 199 3.68 13.36 -4.43
C PRO A 199 2.36 12.93 -3.77
N TRP A 200 1.68 13.88 -3.17
CA TRP A 200 0.32 13.65 -2.70
C TRP A 200 -0.60 13.28 -3.86
N PRO A 201 -1.63 12.44 -3.63
CA PRO A 201 -2.57 12.06 -4.69
C PRO A 201 -3.21 13.27 -5.40
N SER A 202 -3.55 14.32 -4.65
CA SER A 202 -4.10 15.56 -5.20
C SER A 202 -3.14 16.27 -6.15
N GLU A 203 -1.86 16.35 -5.81
CA GLU A 203 -0.83 16.98 -6.65
C GLU A 203 -0.59 16.15 -7.91
N ARG A 204 -0.51 14.82 -7.77
CA ARG A 204 -0.34 13.92 -8.91
C ARG A 204 -1.52 13.98 -9.87
N PHE A 205 -2.72 14.15 -9.36
CA PHE A 205 -3.93 14.29 -10.18
C PHE A 205 -3.94 15.63 -10.93
N ALA A 206 -3.57 16.72 -10.27
CA ALA A 206 -3.50 18.05 -10.87
C ALA A 206 -2.50 18.13 -12.03
N VAL A 207 -1.35 17.44 -11.94
CA VAL A 207 -0.32 17.43 -13.00
C VAL A 207 -0.74 16.65 -14.25
N ARG A 208 -1.48 15.55 -14.07
CA ARG A 208 -1.89 14.66 -15.19
C ARG A 208 -3.26 15.00 -15.78
N HIS A 209 -4.09 15.67 -15.03
CA HIS A 209 -5.42 16.10 -15.42
C HIS A 209 -5.55 17.58 -15.05
N PRO A 210 -5.04 18.51 -15.91
CA PRO A 210 -5.36 19.91 -15.77
C PRO A 210 -6.88 19.99 -15.67
N ARG A 211 -7.40 20.69 -14.65
CA ARG A 211 -8.81 20.77 -14.24
C ARG A 211 -9.73 20.59 -15.43
N TRP A 212 -10.41 19.47 -15.44
CA TRP A 212 -11.49 19.26 -16.38
C TRP A 212 -12.62 20.21 -15.98
N GLU A 213 -12.87 21.18 -16.85
CA GLU A 213 -13.98 22.10 -16.64
C GLU A 213 -15.30 21.32 -16.61
N PRO A 214 -16.24 21.66 -15.71
CA PRO A 214 -17.49 20.90 -15.55
C PRO A 214 -18.43 20.93 -16.77
N SER A 215 -18.06 21.61 -17.85
CA SER A 215 -18.88 21.84 -19.03
C SER A 215 -18.84 20.72 -20.08
N ALA A 216 -17.97 19.74 -19.96
CA ALA A 216 -17.99 18.58 -20.85
C ALA A 216 -19.09 17.59 -20.42
N ARG A 217 -20.26 17.72 -21.00
CA ARG A 217 -21.30 16.68 -20.97
C ARG A 217 -20.73 15.42 -21.64
N ILE A 218 -20.32 14.44 -20.85
CA ILE A 218 -20.06 13.09 -21.36
C ILE A 218 -21.45 12.50 -21.67
N GLY A 219 -21.80 12.45 -22.96
CA GLY A 219 -22.90 11.62 -23.41
C GLY A 219 -22.65 10.15 -23.06
N PRO A 220 -23.69 9.32 -22.91
CA PRO A 220 -23.52 7.92 -22.57
C PRO A 220 -22.63 7.26 -23.60
N ALA A 221 -21.59 6.55 -23.13
CA ALA A 221 -20.71 5.76 -24.00
C ALA A 221 -21.58 4.77 -24.80
N ARG A 222 -21.70 4.97 -26.11
CA ARG A 222 -22.32 4.00 -27.00
C ARG A 222 -21.39 2.79 -27.03
N ILE A 223 -21.85 1.70 -26.50
CA ILE A 223 -21.29 0.39 -26.76
C ILE A 223 -21.62 0.10 -28.21
N CYS A 224 -20.64 0.15 -29.11
CA CYS A 224 -20.80 -0.28 -30.48
C CYS A 224 -21.06 -1.81 -30.46
N ALA A 225 -22.30 -2.19 -30.63
CA ALA A 225 -22.65 -3.53 -31.01
C ALA A 225 -22.13 -3.76 -32.46
N GLY A 226 -21.08 -4.58 -32.61
CA GLY A 226 -20.59 -5.03 -33.90
C GLY A 226 -21.69 -5.87 -34.55
N GLY A 227 -22.30 -5.30 -35.60
CA GLY A 227 -23.19 -6.04 -36.47
C GLY A 227 -22.37 -7.01 -37.33
N ALA A 228 -22.78 -8.26 -37.31
CA ALA A 228 -22.38 -9.27 -38.28
C ALA A 228 -22.94 -8.91 -39.68
N GLN A 229 -22.11 -9.03 -40.68
CA GLN A 229 -22.46 -9.49 -42.02
C GLN A 229 -21.49 -10.59 -42.43
#